data_d88bbfeaeb58ce450c87763627a3159d
#
_entry.id   d88bbfeaeb58ce450c87763627a3159d
#
_cell.length_a   1.000
_cell.length_b   1.000
_cell.length_c   1.000
_cell.angle_alpha   90.00
_cell.angle_beta   90.00
_cell.angle_gamma   90.00
#
_symmetry.space_group_name_H-M   'P 1'
#
loop_
_entity.id
_entity.type
_entity.pdbx_description
1 polymer ?
#
loop_
_entity_poly.entity_id
_entity_poly.type
_entity_poly.pdbx_seq_one_letter_code
_entity_poly.pdbx_strand_id
1 'polypeptide(L)'
;MSPSAAHERPHRLIAYIITTILEHQERDWEDFGSTTLKYPEVAGIEPDTCFYIQNADRARSLTNLDLTQSPPPDLAIECDVTSKTMIQAYEALRVPEVWIYSSDKLQIFVFSETGYKQVQNSLTFPDFPISDLIPQLIQTGMLYG
;
A
#
# COMPACT_ATOMS: atom_id res chain seq x y z
N MET A 1 15.53 16.38 -0.55
CA MET A 1 16.40 15.48 0.23
C MET A 1 16.01 14.03 -0.04
N SER A 2 16.99 13.19 -0.29
CA SER A 2 16.72 11.76 -0.48
C SER A 2 16.21 11.14 0.82
N PRO A 3 15.27 10.19 0.75
CA PRO A 3 14.87 9.44 1.93
C PRO A 3 16.06 8.75 2.57
N SER A 4 16.01 8.58 3.89
CA SER A 4 17.05 7.82 4.58
C SER A 4 16.98 6.35 4.16
N ALA A 5 18.08 5.63 4.30
CA ALA A 5 18.11 4.20 4.02
C ALA A 5 17.10 3.44 4.90
N ALA A 6 16.89 3.92 6.13
CA ALA A 6 15.95 3.31 7.05
C ALA A 6 14.49 3.43 6.56
N HIS A 7 14.15 4.50 5.86
CA HIS A 7 12.82 4.69 5.27
C HIS A 7 12.68 3.96 3.94
N GLU A 8 13.68 4.11 3.07
CA GLU A 8 13.62 3.59 1.70
C GLU A 8 13.61 2.06 1.64
N ARG A 9 14.40 1.41 2.47
CA ARG A 9 14.51 -0.04 2.45
C ARG A 9 13.23 -0.78 2.79
N PRO A 10 12.53 -0.46 3.91
CA PRO A 10 11.27 -1.13 4.21
C PRO A 10 10.25 -1.02 3.08
N HIS A 11 10.11 0.17 2.52
CA HIS A 11 9.21 0.44 1.41
C HIS A 11 9.53 -0.47 0.21
N ARG A 12 10.79 -0.55 -0.18
CA ARG A 12 11.22 -1.38 -1.32
C ARG A 12 11.06 -2.87 -1.05
N LEU A 13 11.39 -3.30 0.16
CA LEU A 13 11.26 -4.70 0.54
C LEU A 13 9.80 -5.13 0.55
N ILE A 14 8.91 -4.27 1.05
CA ILE A 14 7.48 -4.55 1.03
C ILE A 14 6.98 -4.69 -0.41
N ALA A 15 7.37 -3.78 -1.30
CA ALA A 15 6.99 -3.85 -2.71
C ALA A 15 7.49 -5.14 -3.35
N TYR A 16 8.72 -5.53 -3.07
CA TYR A 16 9.29 -6.77 -3.60
C TYR A 16 8.52 -8.00 -3.09
N ILE A 17 8.19 -8.03 -1.82
CA ILE A 17 7.43 -9.14 -1.23
C ILE A 17 6.05 -9.24 -1.89
N ILE A 18 5.37 -8.11 -2.06
CA ILE A 18 4.05 -8.06 -2.69
C ILE A 18 4.10 -8.61 -4.11
N THR A 19 5.03 -8.13 -4.92
CA THR A 19 5.13 -8.58 -6.32
C THR A 19 5.53 -10.04 -6.40
N THR A 20 6.36 -10.52 -5.49
CA THR A 20 6.75 -11.93 -5.43
C THR A 20 5.53 -12.81 -5.14
N ILE A 21 4.69 -12.42 -4.19
CA ILE A 21 3.47 -13.17 -3.88
C ILE A 21 2.52 -13.16 -5.07
N LEU A 22 2.30 -12.00 -5.68
CA LEU A 22 1.41 -11.86 -6.84
C LEU A 22 1.86 -12.73 -8.00
N GLU A 23 3.17 -12.74 -8.26
CA GLU A 23 3.76 -13.56 -9.32
C GLU A 23 3.55 -15.05 -9.03
N HIS A 24 3.79 -15.46 -7.80
CA HIS A 24 3.57 -16.85 -7.38
C HIS A 24 2.11 -17.27 -7.52
N GLN A 25 1.18 -16.35 -7.27
CA GLN A 25 -0.26 -16.59 -7.41
C GLN A 25 -0.76 -16.44 -8.83
N GLU A 26 0.11 -16.06 -9.76
CA GLU A 26 -0.23 -15.80 -11.16
C GLU A 26 -1.33 -14.74 -11.29
N ARG A 27 -1.29 -13.74 -10.39
CA ARG A 27 -2.20 -12.59 -10.42
C ARG A 27 -1.53 -11.43 -11.12
N ASP A 28 -2.32 -10.68 -11.88
CA ASP A 28 -1.84 -9.51 -12.59
C ASP A 28 -1.77 -8.29 -11.65
N TRP A 29 -0.84 -7.38 -11.93
CA TRP A 29 -0.72 -6.14 -11.14
C TRP A 29 -0.06 -5.04 -11.94
N GLU A 30 -0.25 -3.78 -11.46
CA GLU A 30 0.52 -2.63 -11.87
C GLU A 30 0.99 -1.90 -10.62
N ASP A 31 2.28 -1.62 -10.55
CA ASP A 31 2.89 -0.88 -9.44
C ASP A 31 3.06 0.57 -9.90
N PHE A 32 2.33 1.47 -9.25
CA PHE A 32 2.43 2.90 -9.55
C PHE A 32 3.41 3.64 -8.64
N GLY A 33 4.07 2.92 -7.74
CA GLY A 33 5.05 3.52 -6.84
C GLY A 33 4.42 4.65 -6.03
N SER A 34 5.06 5.80 -6.03
CA SER A 34 4.65 6.96 -5.24
C SER A 34 3.86 7.98 -6.06
N THR A 35 3.08 7.53 -7.05
CA THR A 35 2.24 8.42 -7.86
C THR A 35 1.17 9.08 -7.00
N THR A 36 0.95 10.39 -7.20
CA THR A 36 -0.06 11.13 -6.44
C THR A 36 -1.47 10.65 -6.78
N LEU A 37 -2.23 10.33 -5.73
CA LEU A 37 -3.66 10.00 -5.84
C LEU A 37 -4.44 11.32 -5.72
N LYS A 38 -5.11 11.71 -6.80
CA LYS A 38 -5.80 13.00 -6.88
C LYS A 38 -7.30 12.84 -6.66
N TYR A 39 -7.86 13.70 -5.82
CA TYR A 39 -9.29 13.79 -5.62
C TYR A 39 -9.63 15.27 -5.45
N PRO A 40 -10.53 15.86 -6.28
CA PRO A 40 -10.85 17.28 -6.21
C PRO A 40 -11.31 17.69 -4.81
N GLU A 41 -10.90 18.89 -4.40
CA GLU A 41 -11.26 19.48 -3.11
C GLU A 41 -10.69 18.79 -1.90
N VAL A 42 -9.91 17.72 -2.10
CA VAL A 42 -9.19 17.04 -1.04
C VAL A 42 -7.72 17.04 -1.41
N ALA A 43 -6.87 17.25 -0.43
CA ALA A 43 -5.43 17.21 -0.67
C ALA A 43 -5.05 15.84 -1.23
N GLY A 44 -4.26 15.84 -2.30
CA GLY A 44 -3.77 14.60 -2.86
C GLY A 44 -2.84 13.88 -1.91
N ILE A 45 -2.80 12.57 -2.03
CA ILE A 45 -1.89 11.71 -1.25
C ILE A 45 -0.90 11.08 -2.20
N GLU A 46 0.37 11.08 -1.80
CA GLU A 46 1.43 10.38 -2.52
C GLU A 46 1.90 9.23 -1.65
N PRO A 47 1.34 8.01 -1.86
CA PRO A 47 1.76 6.86 -1.06
C PRO A 47 3.22 6.52 -1.33
N ASP A 48 3.87 5.84 -0.38
CA ASP A 48 5.22 5.34 -0.63
C ASP A 48 5.21 4.33 -1.77
N THR A 49 4.19 3.49 -1.84
CA THR A 49 3.93 2.68 -3.02
C THR A 49 2.44 2.31 -3.07
N CYS A 50 1.93 2.00 -4.27
CA CYS A 50 0.55 1.52 -4.40
C CYS A 50 0.44 0.55 -5.59
N PHE A 51 -0.55 -0.34 -5.51
CA PHE A 51 -0.74 -1.40 -6.48
C PHE A 51 -2.17 -1.47 -6.97
N TYR A 52 -2.33 -1.59 -8.28
CA TYR A 52 -3.56 -2.03 -8.90
C TYR A 52 -3.46 -3.52 -9.15
N ILE A 53 -4.46 -4.27 -8.72
CA ILE A 53 -4.48 -5.73 -8.83
C ILE A 53 -5.73 -6.17 -9.60
N GLN A 54 -6.91 -5.90 -9.06
CA GLN A 54 -8.15 -6.24 -9.76
C GLN A 54 -8.34 -5.44 -11.03
N ASN A 55 -7.96 -4.17 -11.02
CA ASN A 55 -8.08 -3.27 -12.16
C ASN A 55 -6.74 -3.03 -12.85
N ALA A 56 -5.85 -4.02 -12.83
CA ALA A 56 -4.51 -3.88 -13.40
C ALA A 56 -4.55 -3.54 -14.89
N ASP A 57 -5.41 -4.21 -15.66
CA ASP A 57 -5.54 -3.94 -17.10
C ASP A 57 -5.96 -2.49 -17.38
N ARG A 58 -6.95 -2.01 -16.61
CA ARG A 58 -7.43 -0.64 -16.76
C ARG A 58 -6.35 0.36 -16.35
N ALA A 59 -5.59 0.04 -15.32
CA ALA A 59 -4.55 0.90 -14.79
C ALA A 59 -3.41 1.12 -15.80
N ARG A 60 -3.13 0.15 -16.66
CA ARG A 60 -2.05 0.27 -17.65
C ARG A 60 -2.22 1.44 -18.60
N SER A 61 -3.45 1.87 -18.83
CA SER A 61 -3.74 2.99 -19.72
C SER A 61 -3.80 4.34 -19.01
N LEU A 62 -3.65 4.36 -17.68
CA LEU A 62 -3.76 5.60 -16.91
C LEU A 62 -2.46 6.39 -16.96
N THR A 63 -2.58 7.70 -17.22
CA THR A 63 -1.44 8.61 -17.21
C THR A 63 -1.35 9.40 -15.89
N ASN A 64 -2.44 9.44 -15.15
CA ASN A 64 -2.49 10.04 -13.82
C ASN A 64 -3.60 9.33 -13.02
N LEU A 65 -3.57 9.50 -11.70
CA LEU A 65 -4.53 8.85 -10.82
C LEU A 65 -5.56 9.86 -10.28
N ASP A 66 -6.43 10.28 -11.19
CA ASP A 66 -7.59 11.11 -10.84
C ASP A 66 -8.74 10.20 -10.41
N LEU A 67 -9.00 10.16 -9.11
CA LEU A 67 -9.97 9.23 -8.52
C LEU A 67 -11.42 9.62 -8.74
N THR A 68 -11.68 10.74 -9.45
CA THR A 68 -13.04 11.04 -9.90
C THR A 68 -13.39 10.26 -11.16
N GLN A 69 -12.39 9.81 -11.92
CA GLN A 69 -12.59 9.12 -13.19
C GLN A 69 -12.05 7.70 -13.21
N SER A 70 -11.19 7.38 -12.26
CA SER A 70 -10.52 6.08 -12.20
C SER A 70 -10.73 5.46 -10.83
N PRO A 71 -10.76 4.12 -10.72
CA PRO A 71 -10.83 3.49 -9.42
C PRO A 71 -9.53 3.76 -8.63
N PRO A 72 -9.59 3.75 -7.30
CA PRO A 72 -8.36 3.83 -6.52
C PRO A 72 -7.54 2.55 -6.68
N PRO A 73 -6.23 2.60 -6.35
CA PRO A 73 -5.46 1.35 -6.27
C PRO A 73 -6.06 0.42 -5.23
N ASP A 74 -5.84 -0.88 -5.41
CA ASP A 74 -6.34 -1.88 -4.47
C ASP A 74 -5.62 -1.81 -3.13
N LEU A 75 -4.36 -1.42 -3.15
CA LEU A 75 -3.49 -1.45 -1.98
C LEU A 75 -2.54 -0.26 -2.01
N ALA A 76 -2.45 0.46 -0.89
CA ALA A 76 -1.48 1.52 -0.71
C ALA A 76 -0.65 1.22 0.54
N ILE A 77 0.63 1.59 0.51
CA ILE A 77 1.57 1.33 1.60
C ILE A 77 2.25 2.62 2.02
N GLU A 78 2.28 2.86 3.33
CA GLU A 78 2.95 4.00 3.94
C GLU A 78 3.93 3.50 4.98
N CYS A 79 5.11 4.11 5.03
CA CYS A 79 6.13 3.78 6.02
C CYS A 79 6.46 5.00 6.87
N ASP A 80 6.70 4.75 8.16
CA ASP A 80 7.16 5.76 9.12
C ASP A 80 6.22 6.96 9.25
N VAL A 81 4.92 6.69 9.24
CA VAL A 81 3.88 7.71 9.42
C VAL A 81 3.02 7.39 10.64
N THR A 82 2.32 8.39 11.13
CA THR A 82 1.35 8.20 12.21
C THR A 82 0.06 7.64 11.63
N SER A 83 -0.33 6.45 12.06
CA SER A 83 -1.45 5.73 11.44
C SER A 83 -2.77 6.51 11.52
N LYS A 84 -3.09 7.10 12.69
CA LYS A 84 -4.33 7.84 12.85
C LYS A 84 -4.47 8.98 11.82
N THR A 85 -3.43 9.79 11.69
CA THR A 85 -3.43 10.92 10.76
C THR A 85 -3.51 10.45 9.31
N MET A 86 -2.72 9.43 8.98
CA MET A 86 -2.66 8.92 7.61
C MET A 86 -3.98 8.27 7.20
N ILE A 87 -4.60 7.48 8.07
CA ILE A 87 -5.88 6.84 7.76
C ILE A 87 -6.99 7.88 7.57
N GLN A 88 -6.98 8.95 8.36
CA GLN A 88 -7.93 10.05 8.17
C GLN A 88 -7.77 10.68 6.78
N ALA A 89 -6.52 10.84 6.34
CA ALA A 89 -6.25 11.41 5.01
C ALA A 89 -6.75 10.48 3.89
N TYR A 90 -6.69 9.16 4.08
CA TYR A 90 -7.15 8.21 3.08
C TYR A 90 -8.68 8.07 2.99
N GLU A 91 -9.42 8.51 4.00
CA GLU A 91 -10.89 8.30 4.03
C GLU A 91 -11.61 8.80 2.78
N ALA A 92 -11.21 9.95 2.27
CA ALA A 92 -11.85 10.53 1.08
C ALA A 92 -11.50 9.76 -0.19
N LEU A 93 -10.36 9.11 -0.22
CA LEU A 93 -9.85 8.41 -1.40
C LEU A 93 -10.40 7.00 -1.54
N ARG A 94 -10.87 6.41 -0.44
CA ARG A 94 -11.52 5.09 -0.42
C ARG A 94 -10.66 3.96 -1.00
N VAL A 95 -9.35 4.03 -0.81
CA VAL A 95 -8.46 2.92 -1.16
C VAL A 95 -8.87 1.70 -0.34
N PRO A 96 -9.16 0.55 -0.99
CA PRO A 96 -9.71 -0.61 -0.27
C PRO A 96 -8.86 -1.12 0.88
N GLU A 97 -7.54 -1.10 0.72
CA GLU A 97 -6.64 -1.60 1.77
C GLU A 97 -5.41 -0.71 1.87
N VAL A 98 -5.07 -0.31 3.10
CA VAL A 98 -3.89 0.52 3.37
C VAL A 98 -3.04 -0.18 4.42
N TRP A 99 -1.76 -0.34 4.12
CA TRP A 99 -0.79 -0.90 5.06
C TRP A 99 0.08 0.24 5.59
N ILE A 100 0.29 0.25 6.90
CA ILE A 100 1.20 1.20 7.53
C ILE A 100 2.27 0.42 8.27
N TYR A 101 3.52 0.58 7.84
CA TYR A 101 4.67 -0.02 8.47
C TYR A 101 5.43 1.04 9.25
N SER A 102 5.50 0.87 10.57
CA SER A 102 6.18 1.82 11.44
C SER A 102 6.60 1.11 12.72
N SER A 103 7.78 1.44 13.24
CA SER A 103 8.31 0.86 14.48
C SER A 103 8.29 -0.67 14.45
N ASP A 104 8.72 -1.25 13.33
CA ASP A 104 8.84 -2.70 13.11
C ASP A 104 7.51 -3.45 13.19
N LYS A 105 6.40 -2.76 13.00
CA LYS A 105 5.05 -3.34 13.00
C LYS A 105 4.31 -2.96 11.74
N LEU A 106 3.50 -3.89 11.25
CA LEU A 106 2.62 -3.65 10.13
C LEU A 106 1.18 -3.63 10.60
N GLN A 107 0.50 -2.53 10.32
CA GLN A 107 -0.94 -2.38 10.55
C GLN A 107 -1.65 -2.45 9.21
N ILE A 108 -2.75 -3.20 9.17
CA ILE A 108 -3.58 -3.36 7.97
C ILE A 108 -4.93 -2.70 8.23
N PHE A 109 -5.33 -1.81 7.34
CA PHE A 109 -6.61 -1.11 7.42
C PHE A 109 -7.41 -1.41 6.16
N VAL A 110 -8.68 -1.77 6.35
CA VAL A 110 -9.60 -2.09 5.25
C VAL A 110 -10.75 -1.12 5.27
N PHE A 111 -11.08 -0.55 4.10
CA PHE A 111 -12.17 0.40 3.98
C PHE A 111 -13.52 -0.30 4.04
N SER A 112 -14.43 0.23 4.83
CA SER A 112 -15.81 -0.24 4.93
C SER A 112 -16.75 0.95 4.78
N GLU A 113 -18.05 0.70 4.76
CA GLU A 113 -19.05 1.76 4.63
C GLU A 113 -18.97 2.80 5.75
N THR A 114 -18.45 2.42 6.91
CA THR A 114 -18.31 3.29 8.07
C THR A 114 -16.91 3.85 8.26
N GLY A 115 -16.02 3.63 7.28
CA GLY A 115 -14.62 4.06 7.33
C GLY A 115 -13.65 2.90 7.41
N TYR A 116 -12.40 3.21 7.72
CA TYR A 116 -11.36 2.17 7.81
C TYR A 116 -11.45 1.43 9.14
N LYS A 117 -11.21 0.12 9.07
CA LYS A 117 -11.07 -0.73 10.26
C LYS A 117 -9.71 -1.41 10.22
N GLN A 118 -9.04 -1.41 11.36
CA GLN A 118 -7.81 -2.19 11.49
C GLN A 118 -8.14 -3.67 11.59
N VAL A 119 -7.46 -4.49 10.78
CA VAL A 119 -7.67 -5.94 10.74
C VAL A 119 -6.33 -6.65 10.86
N GLN A 120 -6.36 -7.93 11.21
CA GLN A 120 -5.14 -8.72 11.30
C GLN A 120 -4.80 -9.42 9.98
N ASN A 121 -5.80 -9.71 9.17
CA ASN A 121 -5.61 -10.46 7.93
C ASN A 121 -5.81 -9.54 6.73
N SER A 122 -4.92 -9.65 5.75
CA SER A 122 -5.02 -8.87 4.52
C SER A 122 -6.20 -9.35 3.67
N LEU A 123 -6.97 -8.39 3.15
CA LEU A 123 -8.02 -8.68 2.18
C LEU A 123 -7.41 -9.10 0.83
N THR A 124 -6.31 -8.47 0.45
CA THR A 124 -5.61 -8.74 -0.80
C THR A 124 -4.90 -10.10 -0.77
N PHE A 125 -4.34 -10.48 0.36
CA PHE A 125 -3.58 -11.72 0.53
C PHE A 125 -4.09 -12.53 1.72
N PRO A 126 -5.32 -13.07 1.63
CA PRO A 126 -5.93 -13.74 2.78
C PRO A 126 -5.24 -15.06 3.17
N ASP A 127 -4.46 -15.65 2.26
CA ASP A 127 -3.79 -16.93 2.51
C ASP A 127 -2.44 -16.78 3.22
N PHE A 128 -2.01 -15.55 3.49
CA PHE A 128 -0.72 -15.28 4.13
C PHE A 128 -0.92 -14.51 5.43
N PRO A 129 -0.13 -14.82 6.47
CA PRO A 129 -0.18 -14.06 7.73
C PRO A 129 0.61 -12.76 7.58
N ILE A 130 0.10 -11.83 6.78
CA ILE A 130 0.81 -10.62 6.34
C ILE A 130 1.33 -9.78 7.50
N SER A 131 0.52 -9.59 8.55
CA SER A 131 0.91 -8.76 9.71
C SER A 131 2.17 -9.25 10.39
N ASP A 132 2.39 -10.56 10.39
CA ASP A 132 3.58 -11.18 10.99
C ASP A 132 4.69 -11.38 9.97
N LEU A 133 4.30 -11.78 8.76
CA LEU A 133 5.24 -12.14 7.69
C LEU A 133 6.07 -10.94 7.23
N ILE A 134 5.43 -9.81 6.98
CA ILE A 134 6.12 -8.63 6.44
C ILE A 134 7.19 -8.12 7.42
N PRO A 135 6.88 -7.89 8.71
CA PRO A 135 7.94 -7.45 9.63
C PRO A 135 9.10 -8.43 9.73
N GLN A 136 8.82 -9.74 9.76
CA GLN A 136 9.87 -10.75 9.82
C GLN A 136 10.78 -10.69 8.60
N LEU A 137 10.20 -10.59 7.41
CA LEU A 137 10.98 -10.53 6.17
C LEU A 137 11.77 -9.23 6.06
N ILE A 138 11.20 -8.12 6.53
CA ILE A 138 11.93 -6.84 6.53
C ILE A 138 13.12 -6.90 7.48
N GLN A 139 12.94 -7.44 8.67
CA GLN A 139 14.03 -7.60 9.62
C GLN A 139 15.18 -8.41 9.02
N THR A 140 14.86 -9.53 8.38
CA THR A 140 15.85 -10.37 7.70
C THR A 140 16.50 -9.63 6.54
N GLY A 141 15.73 -8.94 5.73
CA GLY A 141 16.23 -8.19 4.58
C GLY A 141 17.14 -7.05 4.98
N MET A 142 16.80 -6.35 6.08
CA MET A 142 17.65 -5.26 6.58
C MET A 142 18.94 -5.78 7.22
N LEU A 143 18.92 -7.01 7.73
CA LEU A 143 20.08 -7.61 8.35
C LEU A 143 21.09 -8.12 7.32
N TYR A 144 20.61 -8.70 6.23
CA TYR A 144 21.45 -9.38 5.24
C TYR A 144 21.46 -8.70 3.86
N GLY A 145 20.58 -7.78 3.66
CA GLY A 145 20.46 -7.08 2.39
C GLY A 145 21.05 -5.70 2.43
#